data_b5ef0a072b68a4292543b2028e15f53b
#
_entry.id   b5ef0a072b68a4292543b2028e15f53b
#
_cell.length_a   1.000
_cell.length_b   1.000
_cell.length_c   1.000
_cell.angle_alpha   90.00
_cell.angle_beta   90.00
_cell.angle_gamma   90.00
#
_symmetry.space_group_name_H-M   'P 1'
#
loop_
_entity.id
_entity.type
_entity.pdbx_description
1 polymer ?
#
loop_
_entity_poly.entity_id
_entity_poly.type
_entity_poly.pdbx_seq_one_letter_code
_entity_poly.pdbx_strand_id
1 'polypeptide(L)'
;VNNNLNKYAFLITFTHELAHAFVFKKHTNSLKPHGNSWRLTFKSMMLNFLTPDYFPEDILKVLSNHIIIPKASTFSDVELSKVLRNYDSRNALTISDLLEGVIFKLSNGKVFEKGIKLRKRFKCIEIKTNKVYLFHPLAEVEIVQ
;
A
#
# COMPACT_ATOMS: atom_id res chain seq x y z
N VAL A 1 -4.03 -1.69 -14.55
CA VAL A 1 -2.76 -1.60 -13.80
C VAL A 1 -2.14 -0.23 -14.08
N ASN A 2 -1.75 0.47 -13.03
CA ASN A 2 -1.21 1.83 -13.14
C ASN A 2 0.22 1.80 -13.73
N ASN A 3 0.49 2.62 -14.75
CA ASN A 3 1.78 2.68 -15.45
C ASN A 3 2.96 3.25 -14.62
N ASN A 4 2.68 3.74 -13.41
CA ASN A 4 3.69 4.37 -12.54
C ASN A 4 4.25 3.41 -11.47
N LEU A 5 3.90 2.14 -11.53
CA LEU A 5 4.41 1.15 -10.58
C LEU A 5 5.84 0.73 -10.93
N ASN A 6 6.70 0.59 -9.91
CA ASN A 6 7.96 -0.12 -10.10
C ASN A 6 7.69 -1.59 -10.48
N LYS A 7 8.69 -2.25 -11.06
CA LYS A 7 8.54 -3.62 -11.58
C LYS A 7 8.04 -4.64 -10.55
N TYR A 8 8.39 -4.46 -9.29
CA TYR A 8 7.99 -5.38 -8.20
C TYR A 8 6.53 -5.15 -7.81
N ALA A 9 6.14 -3.91 -7.60
CA ALA A 9 4.75 -3.55 -7.35
C ALA A 9 3.85 -3.92 -8.54
N PHE A 10 4.36 -3.77 -9.76
CA PHE A 10 3.66 -4.19 -10.97
C PHE A 10 3.38 -5.71 -10.97
N LEU A 11 4.40 -6.54 -10.71
CA LEU A 11 4.23 -8.00 -10.71
C LEU A 11 3.22 -8.45 -9.65
N ILE A 12 3.26 -7.89 -8.45
CA ILE A 12 2.30 -8.19 -7.38
C ILE A 12 0.88 -7.79 -7.79
N THR A 13 0.69 -6.56 -8.29
CA THR A 13 -0.60 -6.05 -8.71
C THR A 13 -1.16 -6.82 -9.89
N PHE A 14 -0.34 -7.11 -10.89
CA PHE A 14 -0.73 -7.91 -12.05
C PHE A 14 -1.21 -9.31 -11.64
N THR A 15 -0.47 -9.98 -10.74
CA THR A 15 -0.85 -11.29 -10.21
C THR A 15 -2.15 -11.23 -9.41
N HIS A 16 -2.36 -10.14 -8.65
CA HIS A 16 -3.60 -9.87 -7.92
C HIS A 16 -4.81 -9.79 -8.88
N GLU A 17 -4.71 -9.01 -9.94
CA GLU A 17 -5.77 -8.87 -10.95
C GLU A 17 -6.00 -10.16 -11.74
N LEU A 18 -4.91 -10.86 -12.05
CA LEU A 18 -4.99 -12.17 -12.73
C LEU A 18 -5.71 -13.20 -11.87
N ALA A 19 -5.48 -13.21 -10.56
CA ALA A 19 -6.19 -14.08 -9.63
C ALA A 19 -7.71 -13.76 -9.60
N HIS A 20 -8.09 -12.49 -9.66
CA HIS A 20 -9.50 -12.11 -9.82
C HIS A 20 -10.11 -12.65 -11.12
N ALA A 21 -9.43 -12.44 -12.23
CA ALA A 21 -9.91 -12.91 -13.53
C ALA A 21 -10.06 -14.44 -13.58
N PHE A 22 -9.12 -15.16 -12.97
CA PHE A 22 -9.15 -16.62 -12.91
C PHE A 22 -10.31 -17.15 -12.07
N VAL A 23 -10.53 -16.56 -10.89
CA VAL A 23 -11.64 -16.92 -9.99
C VAL A 23 -12.99 -16.58 -10.62
N PHE A 24 -13.10 -15.41 -11.26
CA PHE A 24 -14.32 -15.01 -11.98
C PHE A 24 -14.68 -15.98 -13.10
N LYS A 25 -13.70 -16.41 -13.90
CA LYS A 25 -13.93 -17.39 -14.98
C LYS A 25 -14.39 -18.74 -14.46
N LYS A 26 -13.89 -19.19 -13.30
CA LYS A 26 -14.18 -20.50 -12.72
C LYS A 26 -15.50 -20.53 -11.95
N HIS A 27 -15.92 -19.42 -11.37
CA HIS A 27 -17.08 -19.31 -10.50
C HIS A 27 -17.97 -18.14 -10.95
N THR A 28 -19.06 -18.43 -11.62
CA THR A 28 -20.04 -17.41 -12.01
C THR A 28 -20.75 -16.81 -10.79
N ASN A 29 -20.57 -15.54 -10.57
CA ASN A 29 -21.46 -14.56 -9.90
C ASN A 29 -21.72 -14.60 -8.38
N SER A 30 -21.12 -15.42 -7.54
CA SER A 30 -21.50 -15.38 -6.10
C SER A 30 -20.35 -15.31 -5.08
N LEU A 31 -19.10 -15.16 -5.51
CA LEU A 31 -17.97 -15.14 -4.59
C LEU A 31 -17.63 -13.72 -4.12
N LYS A 32 -17.40 -13.59 -2.80
CA LYS A 32 -16.89 -12.34 -2.23
C LYS A 32 -15.54 -11.98 -2.86
N PRO A 33 -15.35 -10.73 -3.34
CA PRO A 33 -14.04 -10.24 -3.72
C PRO A 33 -13.04 -10.50 -2.58
N HIS A 34 -11.85 -11.01 -2.91
CA HIS A 34 -10.82 -11.35 -1.92
C HIS A 34 -11.23 -12.43 -0.88
N GLY A 35 -12.24 -13.25 -1.19
CA GLY A 35 -12.62 -14.43 -0.39
C GLY A 35 -11.58 -15.57 -0.49
N ASN A 36 -11.88 -16.71 0.12
CA ASN A 36 -10.94 -17.84 0.20
C ASN A 36 -10.46 -18.33 -1.17
N SER A 37 -11.34 -18.43 -2.18
CA SER A 37 -10.96 -18.86 -3.52
C SER A 37 -9.95 -17.93 -4.16
N TRP A 38 -10.15 -16.62 -4.04
CA TRP A 38 -9.19 -15.63 -4.53
C TRP A 38 -7.86 -15.71 -3.75
N ARG A 39 -7.89 -15.80 -2.43
CA ARG A 39 -6.69 -15.86 -1.59
C ARG A 39 -5.82 -17.08 -1.93
N LEU A 40 -6.43 -18.25 -2.10
CA LEU A 40 -5.72 -19.47 -2.48
C LEU A 40 -5.13 -19.35 -3.88
N THR A 41 -5.89 -18.80 -4.83
CA THR A 41 -5.44 -18.59 -6.21
C THR A 41 -4.29 -17.59 -6.25
N PHE A 42 -4.42 -16.44 -5.61
CA PHE A 42 -3.36 -15.43 -5.52
C PHE A 42 -2.09 -16.01 -4.88
N LYS A 43 -2.22 -16.69 -3.75
CA LYS A 43 -1.10 -17.35 -3.08
C LYS A 43 -0.41 -18.36 -4.00
N SER A 44 -1.18 -19.23 -4.65
CA SER A 44 -0.66 -20.23 -5.59
C SER A 44 0.13 -19.60 -6.74
N MET A 45 -0.39 -18.52 -7.32
CA MET A 45 0.28 -17.80 -8.40
C MET A 45 1.56 -17.11 -7.92
N MET A 46 1.51 -16.43 -6.76
CA MET A 46 2.66 -15.71 -6.20
C MET A 46 3.80 -16.61 -5.77
N LEU A 47 3.53 -17.84 -5.33
CA LEU A 47 4.57 -18.79 -4.94
C LEU A 47 5.57 -19.10 -6.08
N ASN A 48 5.14 -19.00 -7.34
CA ASN A 48 6.04 -19.17 -8.49
C ASN A 48 7.08 -18.05 -8.62
N PHE A 49 6.82 -16.88 -8.05
CA PHE A 49 7.68 -15.69 -8.12
C PHE A 49 8.38 -15.39 -6.80
N LEU A 50 8.09 -16.10 -5.73
CA LEU A 50 8.61 -15.84 -4.39
C LEU A 50 10.04 -16.37 -4.22
N THR A 51 10.94 -15.88 -5.06
CA THR A 51 12.37 -16.25 -5.09
C THR A 51 13.25 -15.01 -5.30
N PRO A 52 14.56 -15.10 -4.97
CA PRO A 52 15.50 -14.00 -5.20
C PRO A 52 15.66 -13.59 -6.68
N ASP A 53 15.26 -14.44 -7.62
CA ASP A 53 15.30 -14.13 -9.06
C ASP A 53 14.32 -13.02 -9.46
N TYR A 54 13.20 -12.91 -8.72
CA TYR A 54 12.14 -11.95 -9.01
C TYR A 54 12.10 -10.78 -8.02
N PHE A 55 12.40 -11.02 -6.75
CA PHE A 55 12.29 -10.01 -5.69
C PHE A 55 13.56 -9.93 -4.84
N PRO A 56 14.01 -8.71 -4.48
CA PRO A 56 15.03 -8.52 -3.45
C PRO A 56 14.60 -9.08 -2.09
N GLU A 57 15.58 -9.38 -1.25
CA GLU A 57 15.36 -10.04 0.05
C GLU A 57 14.42 -9.25 0.98
N ASP A 58 14.53 -7.93 1.01
CA ASP A 58 13.67 -7.07 1.82
C ASP A 58 12.19 -7.13 1.38
N ILE A 59 11.94 -7.20 0.07
CA ILE A 59 10.59 -7.41 -0.47
C ILE A 59 10.13 -8.84 -0.16
N LEU A 60 10.96 -9.85 -0.38
CA LEU A 60 10.61 -11.25 -0.09
C LEU A 60 10.12 -11.44 1.33
N LYS A 61 10.78 -10.83 2.30
CA LYS A 61 10.43 -10.92 3.72
C LYS A 61 9.01 -10.42 3.99
N VAL A 62 8.68 -9.22 3.53
CA VAL A 62 7.35 -8.62 3.78
C VAL A 62 6.27 -9.22 2.88
N LEU A 63 6.62 -9.61 1.65
CA LEU A 63 5.69 -10.25 0.71
C LEU A 63 5.29 -11.64 1.19
N SER A 64 6.21 -12.42 1.76
CA SER A 64 5.93 -13.73 2.35
C SER A 64 4.86 -13.64 3.44
N ASN A 65 4.93 -12.61 4.27
CA ASN A 65 3.90 -12.36 5.30
C ASN A 65 2.56 -11.92 4.67
N HIS A 66 2.63 -11.09 3.62
CA HIS A 66 1.43 -10.61 2.93
C HIS A 66 0.63 -11.73 2.28
N ILE A 67 1.28 -12.71 1.64
CA ILE A 67 0.58 -13.79 0.93
C ILE A 67 -0.07 -14.83 1.86
N ILE A 68 0.32 -14.88 3.14
CA ILE A 68 -0.33 -15.76 4.13
C ILE A 68 -1.78 -15.32 4.36
N ILE A 69 -1.99 -14.02 4.59
CA ILE A 69 -3.32 -13.38 4.73
C ILE A 69 -3.32 -12.11 3.86
N PRO A 70 -3.54 -12.26 2.53
CA PRO A 70 -3.49 -11.11 1.64
C PRO A 70 -4.57 -10.10 1.97
N LYS A 71 -4.18 -8.84 2.01
CA LYS A 71 -5.12 -7.72 2.11
C LYS A 71 -5.72 -7.38 0.74
N ALA A 72 -6.79 -6.61 0.74
CA ALA A 72 -7.51 -6.22 -0.47
C ALA A 72 -6.66 -5.46 -1.50
N SER A 73 -5.58 -4.84 -1.07
CA SER A 73 -4.59 -4.21 -1.94
C SER A 73 -3.22 -4.17 -1.26
N THR A 74 -2.16 -4.01 -2.04
CA THR A 74 -0.80 -3.77 -1.52
C THR A 74 -0.74 -2.49 -0.68
N PHE A 75 -1.50 -1.46 -1.06
CA PHE A 75 -1.60 -0.20 -0.32
C PHE A 75 -2.20 -0.37 1.09
N SER A 76 -3.08 -1.34 1.29
CA SER A 76 -3.64 -1.69 2.61
C SER A 76 -2.63 -2.42 3.50
N ASP A 77 -1.58 -2.99 2.93
CA ASP A 77 -0.44 -3.55 3.64
C ASP A 77 0.67 -2.51 3.73
N VAL A 78 0.71 -1.81 4.86
CA VAL A 78 1.63 -0.67 5.06
C VAL A 78 3.10 -1.11 5.00
N GLU A 79 3.44 -2.27 5.54
CA GLU A 79 4.83 -2.75 5.55
C GLU A 79 5.30 -3.11 4.13
N LEU A 80 4.48 -3.86 3.38
CA LEU A 80 4.78 -4.18 1.99
C LEU A 80 4.87 -2.92 1.13
N SER A 81 3.93 -1.99 1.29
CA SER A 81 3.92 -0.74 0.53
C SER A 81 5.14 0.14 0.82
N LYS A 82 5.59 0.22 2.07
CA LYS A 82 6.80 0.96 2.44
C LYS A 82 8.03 0.41 1.74
N VAL A 83 8.21 -0.91 1.78
CA VAL A 83 9.38 -1.54 1.15
C VAL A 83 9.34 -1.38 -0.37
N LEU A 84 8.18 -1.56 -1.02
CA LEU A 84 8.03 -1.37 -2.45
C LEU A 84 8.34 0.07 -2.89
N ARG A 85 7.97 1.08 -2.09
CA ARG A 85 8.26 2.49 -2.39
C ARG A 85 9.75 2.83 -2.44
N ASN A 86 10.61 2.06 -1.77
CA ASN A 86 12.07 2.26 -1.86
C ASN A 86 12.60 2.02 -3.29
N TYR A 87 11.84 1.35 -4.13
CA TYR A 87 12.17 1.03 -5.52
C TYR A 87 11.46 1.95 -6.53
N ASP A 88 10.69 2.92 -6.06
CA ASP A 88 10.07 3.92 -6.92
C ASP A 88 11.10 4.98 -7.35
N SER A 89 10.96 5.47 -8.56
CA SER A 89 11.82 6.55 -9.10
C SER A 89 11.60 7.91 -8.42
N ARG A 90 10.52 8.07 -7.65
CA ARG A 90 10.19 9.27 -6.87
C ARG A 90 10.07 8.90 -5.40
N ASN A 91 11.01 9.37 -4.60
CA ASN A 91 10.91 9.32 -3.13
C ASN A 91 10.08 10.51 -2.63
N ALA A 92 8.77 10.46 -2.81
CA ALA A 92 7.87 11.43 -2.17
C ALA A 92 7.81 11.15 -0.66
N LEU A 93 7.92 12.20 0.16
CA LEU A 93 7.71 12.11 1.60
C LEU A 93 6.28 11.68 1.90
N THR A 94 6.13 10.86 2.93
CA THR A 94 4.83 10.44 3.44
C THR A 94 4.63 10.93 4.87
N ILE A 95 3.39 10.86 5.34
CA ILE A 95 3.07 11.19 6.75
C ILE A 95 3.92 10.36 7.73
N SER A 96 4.17 9.08 7.43
CA SER A 96 4.99 8.24 8.32
C SER A 96 6.44 8.69 8.44
N ASP A 97 6.95 9.43 7.48
CA ASP A 97 8.34 9.93 7.49
C ASP A 97 8.51 11.20 8.32
N LEU A 98 7.41 11.88 8.67
CA LEU A 98 7.42 13.11 9.46
C LEU A 98 7.44 12.82 10.95
N LEU A 99 8.06 13.70 11.71
CA LEU A 99 7.93 13.73 13.17
C LEU A 99 6.60 14.37 13.59
N GLU A 100 6.14 14.07 14.81
CA GLU A 100 4.99 14.73 15.41
C GLU A 100 5.25 16.25 15.56
N GLY A 101 4.22 17.06 15.31
CA GLY A 101 4.31 18.53 15.33
C GLY A 101 4.81 19.16 14.02
N VAL A 102 5.30 18.39 13.06
CA VAL A 102 5.74 18.91 11.76
C VAL A 102 4.54 19.43 10.97
N ILE A 103 4.70 20.65 10.42
CA ILE A 103 3.73 21.28 9.54
C ILE A 103 3.98 20.80 8.10
N PHE A 104 2.93 20.31 7.45
CA PHE A 104 2.99 19.82 6.08
C PHE A 104 1.79 20.30 5.26
N LYS A 105 1.94 20.28 3.96
CA LYS A 105 0.85 20.57 3.01
C LYS A 105 0.57 19.38 2.09
N LEU A 106 -0.65 19.30 1.65
CA LEU A 106 -1.09 18.40 0.58
C LEU A 106 -0.99 19.09 -0.78
N SER A 107 -1.07 18.30 -1.85
CA SER A 107 -1.10 18.79 -3.23
C SER A 107 -2.22 19.78 -3.52
N ASN A 108 -3.32 19.73 -2.77
CA ASN A 108 -4.44 20.68 -2.85
C ASN A 108 -4.21 22.00 -2.10
N GLY A 109 -3.01 22.20 -1.52
CA GLY A 109 -2.61 23.41 -0.79
C GLY A 109 -3.07 23.48 0.66
N LYS A 110 -3.84 22.52 1.17
CA LYS A 110 -4.23 22.48 2.57
C LYS A 110 -3.05 22.14 3.47
N VAL A 111 -2.95 22.84 4.61
CA VAL A 111 -1.83 22.75 5.56
C VAL A 111 -2.31 22.12 6.86
N PHE A 112 -1.51 21.21 7.39
CA PHE A 112 -1.80 20.42 8.57
C PHE A 112 -0.59 20.35 9.50
N GLU A 113 -0.87 20.14 10.78
CA GLU A 113 0.11 19.71 11.78
C GLU A 113 -0.03 18.22 12.01
N LYS A 114 1.08 17.48 11.92
CA LYS A 114 1.10 16.06 12.22
C LYS A 114 0.96 15.81 13.72
N GLY A 115 -0.03 15.03 14.10
CA GLY A 115 -0.23 14.54 15.46
C GLY A 115 0.16 13.06 15.64
N ILE A 116 -0.42 12.47 16.67
CA ILE A 116 -0.15 11.11 17.12
C ILE A 116 -0.63 10.04 16.13
N LYS A 117 0.04 8.89 16.17
CA LYS A 117 -0.41 7.70 15.48
C LYS A 117 -1.53 7.04 16.27
N LEU A 118 -2.67 6.86 15.63
CA LEU A 118 -3.74 5.96 16.09
C LEU A 118 -3.46 4.54 15.55
N ARG A 119 -4.35 3.59 15.79
CA ARG A 119 -4.15 2.18 15.41
C ARG A 119 -3.60 1.99 13.98
N LYS A 120 -4.20 2.64 12.99
CA LYS A 120 -3.84 2.50 11.56
C LYS A 120 -3.58 3.82 10.84
N ARG A 121 -3.86 4.96 11.47
CA ARG A 121 -3.82 6.29 10.85
C ARG A 121 -3.16 7.29 11.76
N PHE A 122 -2.70 8.40 11.19
CA PHE A 122 -2.22 9.55 11.94
C PHE A 122 -3.34 10.58 12.10
N LYS A 123 -3.51 11.07 13.33
CA LYS A 123 -4.37 12.21 13.63
C LYS A 123 -3.61 13.48 13.27
N CYS A 124 -4.16 14.31 12.39
CA CYS A 124 -3.57 15.58 11.99
C CYS A 124 -4.60 16.69 12.13
N ILE A 125 -4.15 17.91 12.35
CA ILE A 125 -5.01 19.06 12.55
C ILE A 125 -4.81 20.04 11.40
N GLU A 126 -5.89 20.40 10.68
CA GLU A 126 -5.83 21.43 9.66
C GLU A 126 -5.62 22.79 10.31
N ILE A 127 -4.54 23.49 9.94
CA ILE A 127 -4.14 24.76 10.58
C ILE A 127 -5.22 25.85 10.43
N LYS A 128 -5.86 25.92 9.27
CA LYS A 128 -6.85 26.98 8.97
C LYS A 128 -8.17 26.81 9.74
N THR A 129 -8.61 25.57 9.95
CA THR A 129 -9.96 25.28 10.46
C THR A 129 -9.95 24.64 11.85
N ASN A 130 -8.79 24.24 12.37
CA ASN A 130 -8.61 23.43 13.58
C ASN A 130 -9.38 22.08 13.56
N LYS A 131 -9.80 21.63 12.38
CA LYS A 131 -10.47 20.35 12.24
C LYS A 131 -9.47 19.21 12.24
N VAL A 132 -9.88 18.10 12.86
CA VAL A 132 -9.10 16.87 12.92
C VAL A 132 -9.38 16.00 11.69
N TYR A 133 -8.30 15.49 11.11
CA TYR A 133 -8.33 14.56 9.98
C TYR A 133 -7.49 13.33 10.29
N LEU A 134 -7.89 12.19 9.75
CA LEU A 134 -7.17 10.93 9.86
C LEU A 134 -6.49 10.60 8.55
N PHE A 135 -5.17 10.56 8.56
CA PHE A 135 -4.36 10.31 7.37
C PHE A 135 -3.83 8.88 7.33
N HIS A 136 -3.85 8.31 6.14
CA HIS A 136 -3.16 7.06 5.87
C HIS A 136 -1.64 7.28 6.02
N PRO A 137 -0.87 6.32 6.61
CA PRO A 137 0.57 6.47 6.82
C PRO A 137 1.37 6.81 5.56
N LEU A 138 0.92 6.34 4.40
CA LEU A 138 1.58 6.54 3.10
C LEU A 138 1.01 7.71 2.29
N ALA A 139 0.19 8.56 2.88
CA ALA A 139 -0.27 9.79 2.22
C ALA A 139 0.94 10.67 1.90
N GLU A 140 1.08 11.07 0.64
CA GLU A 140 2.18 11.93 0.17
C GLU A 140 1.99 13.37 0.64
N VAL A 141 3.07 13.97 1.09
CA VAL A 141 3.07 15.29 1.72
C VAL A 141 4.33 16.08 1.35
N GLU A 142 4.25 17.40 1.52
CA GLU A 142 5.39 18.30 1.42
C GLU A 142 5.55 19.04 2.76
N ILE A 143 6.77 19.14 3.26
CA ILE A 143 7.05 19.93 4.47
C ILE A 143 6.90 21.41 4.15
N VAL A 144 6.20 22.14 4.99
CA VAL A 144 6.16 23.60 4.93
C VAL A 144 7.38 24.14 5.68
N GLN A 145 8.24 24.84 4.97
CA GLN A 145 9.39 25.54 5.54
C GLN A 145 8.96 26.83 6.21
#